data_515bd4b62dc47ea4497f9cda36f0f29e
#
_entry.id   515bd4b62dc47ea4497f9cda36f0f29e
#
_cell.length_a   1.000
_cell.length_b   1.000
_cell.length_c   1.000
_cell.angle_alpha   90.00
_cell.angle_beta   90.00
_cell.angle_gamma   90.00
#
_symmetry.space_group_name_H-M   'P 1'
#
loop_
_entity.id
_entity.type
_entity.pdbx_description
1 polymer ?
#
loop_
_entity_poly.entity_id
_entity_poly.type
_entity_poly.pdbx_seq_one_letter_code
_entity_poly.pdbx_strand_id
1 'polypeptide(L)'
;MKTSLRTLFLTFVFTMLCTAMAFAYNPGQRTIHLLGETLNSDKHPVHLVVTQTIDMREVLTAEAYAKLPTAQQKRTNRTEYNEANGINAERITTTDGDGKVIKDTVSFVKNGYWYTIDYLNKNYDRVPELPGMSMPFAETLISWFNVRPQGGNDAVSGYDYDKMTKGTNSLNFYYAKDTADWKGYEVSYLPIFKVLEVSNTVDEATAFALPPADFKAVANPSMRAYANRLLDRQ
;
A
#
# COMPACT_ATOMS: atom_id res chain seq x y z
N MET A 1 46.35 26.29 23.39
CA MET A 1 44.94 25.89 23.24
C MET A 1 44.88 24.43 22.76
N LYS A 2 44.66 23.49 23.67
CA LYS A 2 44.45 22.09 23.32
C LYS A 2 42.93 21.86 23.34
N THR A 3 42.28 22.07 22.23
CA THR A 3 40.90 21.56 22.04
C THR A 3 41.00 20.06 22.12
N SER A 4 40.36 19.46 23.13
CA SER A 4 40.52 18.04 23.37
C SER A 4 39.89 17.27 22.18
N LEU A 5 40.58 16.25 21.71
CA LEU A 5 40.13 15.35 20.64
C LEU A 5 38.70 14.84 20.90
N ARG A 6 38.31 14.72 22.17
CA ARG A 6 36.97 14.37 22.64
C ARG A 6 35.91 15.39 22.25
N THR A 7 36.20 16.68 22.35
CA THR A 7 35.27 17.76 21.98
C THR A 7 35.07 17.80 20.49
N LEU A 8 36.12 17.57 19.70
CA LEU A 8 36.04 17.50 18.24
C LEU A 8 35.24 16.29 17.78
N PHE A 9 35.45 15.13 18.42
CA PHE A 9 34.72 13.91 18.11
C PHE A 9 33.21 14.01 18.47
N LEU A 10 32.89 14.55 19.65
CA LEU A 10 31.50 14.80 20.06
C LEU A 10 30.78 15.78 19.14
N THR A 11 31.46 16.87 18.73
CA THR A 11 30.88 17.83 17.77
C THR A 11 30.65 17.18 16.42
N PHE A 12 31.59 16.36 15.92
CA PHE A 12 31.44 15.64 14.65
C PHE A 12 30.28 14.61 14.69
N VAL A 13 30.17 13.83 15.77
CA VAL A 13 29.09 12.87 15.95
C VAL A 13 27.72 13.57 16.07
N PHE A 14 27.67 14.68 16.81
CA PHE A 14 26.45 15.47 16.97
C PHE A 14 26.02 16.11 15.63
N THR A 15 26.99 16.64 14.87
CA THR A 15 26.73 17.21 13.53
C THR A 15 26.25 16.13 12.55
N MET A 16 26.85 14.92 12.57
CA MET A 16 26.37 13.78 11.76
C MET A 16 24.95 13.31 12.15
N LEU A 17 24.66 13.26 13.45
CA LEU A 17 23.31 12.91 13.94
C LEU A 17 22.28 13.98 13.54
N CYS A 18 22.63 15.27 13.66
CA CYS A 18 21.73 16.36 13.23
C CYS A 18 21.51 16.38 11.71
N THR A 19 22.55 16.08 10.91
CA THR A 19 22.40 15.99 9.45
C THR A 19 21.58 14.77 9.04
N ALA A 20 21.75 13.61 9.69
CA ALA A 20 20.94 12.43 9.43
C ALA A 20 19.46 12.66 9.76
N MET A 21 19.17 13.31 10.89
CA MET A 21 17.78 13.68 11.24
C MET A 21 17.22 14.76 10.31
N ALA A 22 18.02 15.72 9.86
CA ALA A 22 17.60 16.76 8.92
C ALA A 22 17.27 16.16 7.53
N PHE A 23 18.00 15.12 7.08
CA PHE A 23 17.68 14.42 5.84
C PHE A 23 16.38 13.62 5.93
N ALA A 24 16.11 12.98 7.06
CA ALA A 24 14.89 12.20 7.29
C ALA A 24 13.63 13.08 7.37
N TYR A 25 13.81 14.36 7.69
CA TYR A 25 12.70 15.31 7.91
C TYR A 25 12.43 16.24 6.70
N ASN A 26 13.30 16.28 5.71
CA ASN A 26 13.11 17.19 4.57
C ASN A 26 11.88 16.76 3.74
N PRO A 27 10.85 17.63 3.59
CA PRO A 27 9.70 17.38 2.74
C PRO A 27 10.13 16.91 1.34
N GLY A 28 9.46 15.87 0.83
CA GLY A 28 9.82 15.23 -0.43
C GLY A 28 10.94 14.19 -0.30
N GLN A 29 12.02 14.44 0.41
CA GLN A 29 13.10 13.47 0.62
C GLN A 29 12.64 12.27 1.47
N ARG A 30 11.78 12.50 2.46
CA ARG A 30 11.17 11.45 3.28
C ARG A 30 10.34 10.48 2.45
N THR A 31 9.58 10.97 1.46
CA THR A 31 8.81 10.11 0.55
C THR A 31 9.71 9.37 -0.43
N ILE A 32 10.76 10.00 -0.94
CA ILE A 32 11.77 9.31 -1.77
C ILE A 32 12.45 8.20 -0.98
N HIS A 33 12.82 8.45 0.28
CA HIS A 33 13.41 7.45 1.16
C HIS A 33 12.42 6.32 1.48
N LEU A 34 11.16 6.65 1.80
CA LEU A 34 10.10 5.67 2.05
C LEU A 34 9.94 4.70 0.87
N LEU A 35 9.78 5.21 -0.35
CA LEU A 35 9.58 4.39 -1.54
C LEU A 35 10.84 3.68 -2.00
N GLY A 36 12.01 4.33 -1.90
CA GLY A 36 13.28 3.79 -2.39
C GLY A 36 14.04 2.89 -1.40
N GLU A 37 13.71 2.97 -0.11
CA GLU A 37 14.38 2.19 0.93
C GLU A 37 13.39 1.32 1.70
N THR A 38 12.40 1.93 2.38
CA THR A 38 11.52 1.20 3.31
C THR A 38 10.53 0.27 2.60
N LEU A 39 9.99 0.69 1.46
CA LEU A 39 9.01 -0.09 0.68
C LEU A 39 9.60 -0.69 -0.60
N ASN A 40 10.92 -0.83 -0.66
CA ASN A 40 11.61 -1.37 -1.83
C ASN A 40 11.85 -2.88 -1.66
N SER A 41 11.02 -3.68 -2.31
CA SER A 41 11.09 -5.15 -2.23
C SER A 41 12.29 -5.76 -2.96
N ASP A 42 13.02 -5.00 -3.78
CA ASP A 42 14.31 -5.41 -4.36
C ASP A 42 15.44 -5.45 -3.31
N LYS A 43 15.28 -4.70 -2.22
CA LYS A 43 16.29 -4.60 -1.15
C LYS A 43 16.06 -5.57 0.00
N HIS A 44 14.83 -5.80 0.35
CA HIS A 44 14.41 -6.65 1.47
C HIS A 44 12.93 -7.00 1.36
N PRO A 45 12.43 -8.03 2.05
CA PRO A 45 11.00 -8.30 2.14
C PRO A 45 10.23 -7.08 2.66
N VAL A 46 9.02 -6.88 2.15
CA VAL A 46 8.13 -5.78 2.58
C VAL A 46 6.80 -6.37 3.02
N HIS A 47 6.41 -6.07 4.24
CA HIS A 47 5.06 -6.28 4.74
C HIS A 47 4.45 -4.93 5.10
N LEU A 48 3.38 -4.57 4.42
CA LEU A 48 2.65 -3.31 4.63
C LEU A 48 1.18 -3.63 4.89
N VAL A 49 0.64 -3.07 5.97
CA VAL A 49 -0.79 -3.15 6.26
C VAL A 49 -1.37 -1.74 6.27
N VAL A 50 -2.39 -1.54 5.45
CA VAL A 50 -3.16 -0.29 5.41
C VAL A 50 -4.63 -0.57 5.63
N THR A 51 -5.34 0.44 6.13
CA THR A 51 -6.79 0.39 6.27
C THR A 51 -7.44 1.62 5.65
N GLN A 52 -8.62 1.44 5.09
CA GLN A 52 -9.42 2.50 4.51
C GLN A 52 -10.88 2.30 4.91
N THR A 53 -11.48 3.31 5.53
CA THR A 53 -12.91 3.29 5.83
C THR A 53 -13.64 4.13 4.79
N ILE A 54 -14.63 3.54 4.14
CA ILE A 54 -15.41 4.12 3.06
C ILE A 54 -16.86 4.26 3.55
N ASP A 55 -17.37 5.49 3.52
CA ASP A 55 -18.81 5.73 3.57
C ASP A 55 -19.38 5.47 2.16
N MET A 56 -20.29 4.54 2.03
CA MET A 56 -20.83 4.15 0.72
C MET A 56 -21.61 5.29 0.03
N ARG A 57 -21.93 6.38 0.74
CA ARG A 57 -22.46 7.62 0.13
C ARG A 57 -21.47 8.30 -0.81
N GLU A 58 -20.17 8.11 -0.56
CA GLU A 58 -19.10 8.72 -1.38
C GLU A 58 -18.90 8.02 -2.72
N VAL A 59 -19.36 6.75 -2.83
CA VAL A 59 -19.11 5.90 -4.00
C VAL A 59 -20.37 5.43 -4.73
N LEU A 60 -21.55 5.58 -4.12
CA LEU A 60 -22.83 5.15 -4.69
C LEU A 60 -23.76 6.34 -4.97
N THR A 61 -24.68 6.12 -5.91
CA THR A 61 -25.81 7.06 -6.06
C THR A 61 -26.70 7.03 -4.81
N ALA A 62 -27.41 8.12 -4.54
CA ALA A 62 -28.32 8.21 -3.39
C ALA A 62 -29.37 7.07 -3.38
N GLU A 63 -29.85 6.68 -4.57
CA GLU A 63 -30.80 5.58 -4.70
C GLU A 63 -30.19 4.23 -4.35
N ALA A 64 -28.97 3.95 -4.82
CA ALA A 64 -28.26 2.71 -4.52
C ALA A 64 -27.87 2.64 -3.03
N TYR A 65 -27.44 3.77 -2.44
CA TYR A 65 -27.15 3.86 -1.02
C TYR A 65 -28.36 3.59 -0.13
N ALA A 66 -29.52 4.16 -0.48
CA ALA A 66 -30.76 3.96 0.28
C ALA A 66 -31.26 2.49 0.30
N LYS A 67 -30.85 1.69 -0.69
CA LYS A 67 -31.15 0.25 -0.75
C LYS A 67 -30.21 -0.63 0.04
N LEU A 68 -29.08 -0.08 0.54
CA LEU A 68 -28.14 -0.85 1.35
C LEU A 68 -28.66 -1.05 2.77
N PRO A 69 -28.50 -2.28 3.32
CA PRO A 69 -28.64 -2.49 4.75
C PRO A 69 -27.73 -1.53 5.53
N THR A 70 -28.18 -1.04 6.69
CA THR A 70 -27.43 -0.06 7.50
C THR A 70 -25.99 -0.52 7.78
N ALA A 71 -25.78 -1.78 8.11
CA ALA A 71 -24.46 -2.35 8.32
C ALA A 71 -23.54 -2.24 7.08
N GLN A 72 -24.09 -2.24 5.86
CA GLN A 72 -23.31 -2.16 4.62
C GLN A 72 -23.09 -0.72 4.13
N GLN A 73 -23.66 0.28 4.78
CA GLN A 73 -23.50 1.69 4.43
C GLN A 73 -22.09 2.21 4.76
N LYS A 74 -21.37 1.53 5.64
CA LYS A 74 -19.98 1.81 5.98
C LYS A 74 -19.16 0.53 5.84
N ARG A 75 -18.00 0.63 5.22
CA ARG A 75 -17.10 -0.51 5.00
C ARG A 75 -15.68 -0.13 5.40
N THR A 76 -14.97 -1.08 5.96
CA THR A 76 -13.54 -0.92 6.22
C THR A 76 -12.77 -1.99 5.44
N ASN A 77 -11.90 -1.54 4.54
CA ASN A 77 -10.94 -2.39 3.85
C ASN A 77 -9.65 -2.40 4.64
N ARG A 78 -9.15 -3.58 4.97
CA ARG A 78 -7.79 -3.82 5.45
C ARG A 78 -7.04 -4.52 4.32
N THR A 79 -6.01 -3.87 3.81
CA THR A 79 -5.17 -4.41 2.74
C THR A 79 -3.80 -4.72 3.30
N GLU A 80 -3.34 -5.94 3.04
CA GLU A 80 -1.99 -6.41 3.36
C GLU A 80 -1.23 -6.62 2.06
N TYR A 81 -0.12 -5.91 1.91
CA TYR A 81 0.87 -6.16 0.85
C TYR A 81 2.02 -6.96 1.43
N ASN A 82 2.34 -8.09 0.81
CA ASN A 82 3.46 -8.94 1.17
C ASN A 82 4.33 -9.15 -0.05
N GLU A 83 5.57 -8.71 0.00
CA GLU A 83 6.50 -8.72 -1.12
C GLU A 83 7.80 -9.36 -0.68
N ALA A 84 8.16 -10.48 -1.30
CA ALA A 84 9.41 -11.19 -1.04
C ALA A 84 9.76 -12.10 -2.22
N ASN A 85 11.06 -12.23 -2.49
CA ASN A 85 11.59 -13.17 -3.50
C ASN A 85 10.94 -13.03 -4.89
N GLY A 86 10.59 -11.79 -5.29
CA GLY A 86 9.95 -11.50 -6.57
C GLY A 86 8.46 -11.86 -6.62
N ILE A 87 7.85 -12.26 -5.50
CA ILE A 87 6.41 -12.51 -5.38
C ILE A 87 5.78 -11.35 -4.63
N ASN A 88 4.70 -10.79 -5.20
CA ASN A 88 3.90 -9.73 -4.59
C ASN A 88 2.50 -10.26 -4.36
N ALA A 89 2.05 -10.29 -3.11
CA ALA A 89 0.71 -10.69 -2.73
C ALA A 89 -0.06 -9.51 -2.12
N GLU A 90 -1.30 -9.36 -2.54
CA GLU A 90 -2.26 -8.42 -1.98
C GLU A 90 -3.41 -9.20 -1.35
N ARG A 91 -3.63 -9.03 -0.04
CA ARG A 91 -4.82 -9.54 0.65
C ARG A 91 -5.74 -8.40 1.02
N ILE A 92 -6.99 -8.50 0.62
CA ILE A 92 -8.03 -7.52 0.96
C ILE A 92 -9.08 -8.20 1.83
N THR A 93 -9.19 -7.76 3.08
CA THR A 93 -10.27 -8.11 3.99
C THR A 93 -11.20 -6.90 4.13
N THR A 94 -12.48 -7.08 3.78
CA THR A 94 -13.51 -6.04 3.96
C THR A 94 -14.45 -6.43 5.06
N THR A 95 -14.66 -5.51 6.00
CA THR A 95 -15.70 -5.63 7.03
C THR A 95 -16.81 -4.62 6.79
N ASP A 96 -18.03 -4.96 7.16
CA ASP A 96 -19.16 -4.03 7.20
C ASP A 96 -19.13 -3.15 8.49
N GLY A 97 -20.14 -2.31 8.67
CA GLY A 97 -20.24 -1.42 9.80
C GLY A 97 -20.40 -2.11 11.16
N ASP A 98 -20.81 -3.37 11.17
CA ASP A 98 -20.95 -4.21 12.38
C ASP A 98 -19.67 -5.07 12.62
N GLY A 99 -18.64 -4.90 11.79
CA GLY A 99 -17.38 -5.64 11.91
C GLY A 99 -17.42 -7.05 11.31
N LYS A 100 -18.49 -7.45 10.64
CA LYS A 100 -18.59 -8.74 9.97
C LYS A 100 -17.75 -8.73 8.69
N VAL A 101 -16.92 -9.77 8.49
CA VAL A 101 -16.17 -9.96 7.25
C VAL A 101 -17.15 -10.27 6.11
N ILE A 102 -17.11 -9.45 5.05
CA ILE A 102 -17.93 -9.59 3.85
C ILE A 102 -17.11 -9.84 2.59
N LYS A 103 -15.77 -9.74 2.67
CA LYS A 103 -14.81 -10.12 1.65
C LYS A 103 -13.50 -10.50 2.31
N ASP A 104 -12.86 -11.56 1.85
CA ASP A 104 -11.50 -11.95 2.22
C ASP A 104 -10.82 -12.62 1.02
N THR A 105 -10.01 -11.87 0.29
CA THR A 105 -9.39 -12.31 -0.95
C THR A 105 -7.90 -12.07 -0.94
N VAL A 106 -7.14 -13.01 -1.51
CA VAL A 106 -5.70 -12.87 -1.76
C VAL A 106 -5.44 -13.00 -3.26
N SER A 107 -4.58 -12.13 -3.78
CA SER A 107 -4.12 -12.20 -5.16
C SER A 107 -2.60 -12.15 -5.22
N PHE A 108 -1.98 -13.05 -5.99
CA PHE A 108 -0.52 -13.07 -6.22
C PHE A 108 -0.17 -13.85 -7.49
N VAL A 109 1.06 -13.63 -8.00
CA VAL A 109 1.62 -14.42 -9.10
C VAL A 109 2.61 -15.44 -8.53
N LYS A 110 2.45 -16.71 -8.90
CA LYS A 110 3.34 -17.80 -8.52
C LYS A 110 3.31 -18.92 -9.56
N ASN A 111 4.47 -19.51 -9.84
CA ASN A 111 4.62 -20.64 -10.77
C ASN A 111 4.01 -20.38 -12.17
N GLY A 112 4.14 -19.15 -12.69
CA GLY A 112 3.61 -18.75 -13.99
C GLY A 112 2.09 -18.56 -14.05
N TYR A 113 1.43 -18.45 -12.92
CA TYR A 113 0.01 -18.16 -12.83
C TYR A 113 -0.29 -17.01 -11.88
N TRP A 114 -1.24 -16.19 -12.25
CA TRP A 114 -1.88 -15.25 -11.34
C TRP A 114 -3.07 -15.94 -10.68
N TYR A 115 -3.04 -16.00 -9.36
CA TYR A 115 -4.08 -16.56 -8.50
C TYR A 115 -4.94 -15.45 -7.91
N THR A 116 -6.23 -15.70 -7.76
CA THR A 116 -7.13 -14.98 -6.84
C THR A 116 -7.86 -16.01 -6.01
N ILE A 117 -7.70 -15.95 -4.68
CA ILE A 117 -8.25 -16.89 -3.71
C ILE A 117 -9.27 -16.15 -2.85
N ASP A 118 -10.49 -16.65 -2.77
CA ASP A 118 -11.57 -16.14 -1.93
C ASP A 118 -11.75 -17.08 -0.73
N TYR A 119 -11.25 -16.65 0.41
CA TYR A 119 -11.30 -17.44 1.65
C TYR A 119 -12.70 -17.50 2.25
N LEU A 120 -13.53 -16.47 2.03
CA LEU A 120 -14.91 -16.43 2.53
C LEU A 120 -15.79 -17.47 1.82
N ASN A 121 -15.63 -17.60 0.51
CA ASN A 121 -16.44 -18.51 -0.31
C ASN A 121 -15.72 -19.83 -0.62
N LYS A 122 -14.50 -20.03 -0.14
CA LYS A 122 -13.66 -21.22 -0.36
C LYS A 122 -13.51 -21.55 -1.85
N ASN A 123 -13.18 -20.54 -2.64
CA ASN A 123 -12.96 -20.73 -4.07
C ASN A 123 -11.70 -19.98 -4.54
N TYR A 124 -11.26 -20.31 -5.75
CA TYR A 124 -10.14 -19.63 -6.38
C TYR A 124 -10.29 -19.65 -7.90
N ASP A 125 -9.65 -18.70 -8.56
CA ASP A 125 -9.37 -18.75 -10.00
C ASP A 125 -7.88 -18.57 -10.24
N ARG A 126 -7.41 -19.03 -11.39
CA ARG A 126 -6.05 -18.75 -11.87
C ARG A 126 -6.07 -18.53 -13.37
N VAL A 127 -5.24 -17.63 -13.84
CA VAL A 127 -4.96 -17.41 -15.26
C VAL A 127 -3.46 -17.44 -15.47
N PRO A 128 -2.96 -17.75 -16.68
CA PRO A 128 -1.54 -17.62 -16.97
C PRO A 128 -1.05 -16.21 -16.62
N GLU A 129 0.16 -16.13 -16.10
CA GLU A 129 0.81 -14.85 -15.82
C GLU A 129 1.03 -14.07 -17.12
N LEU A 130 0.74 -12.77 -17.09
CA LEU A 130 1.02 -11.83 -18.16
C LEU A 130 1.85 -10.67 -17.63
N PRO A 131 2.71 -10.04 -18.47
CA PRO A 131 3.47 -8.87 -18.06
C PRO A 131 2.57 -7.77 -17.46
N GLY A 132 2.99 -7.22 -16.33
CA GLY A 132 2.26 -6.16 -15.60
C GLY A 132 1.09 -6.63 -14.71
N MET A 133 0.92 -7.94 -14.51
CA MET A 133 -0.10 -8.46 -13.58
C MET A 133 0.26 -8.31 -12.12
N SER A 134 1.55 -8.29 -11.81
CA SER A 134 2.06 -8.15 -10.45
C SER A 134 3.17 -7.11 -10.44
N MET A 135 2.95 -6.04 -9.71
CA MET A 135 3.96 -5.00 -9.48
C MET A 135 4.09 -4.76 -7.97
N PRO A 136 5.31 -4.55 -7.46
CA PRO A 136 5.50 -4.10 -6.09
C PRO A 136 4.70 -2.85 -5.78
N PHE A 137 4.27 -2.69 -4.53
CA PHE A 137 3.47 -1.55 -4.09
C PHE A 137 4.15 -0.21 -4.40
N ALA A 138 5.43 -0.08 -4.05
CA ALA A 138 6.19 1.14 -4.30
C ALA A 138 6.31 1.43 -5.81
N GLU A 139 6.60 0.43 -6.63
CA GLU A 139 6.68 0.57 -8.09
C GLU A 139 5.34 0.97 -8.70
N THR A 140 4.24 0.40 -8.22
CA THR A 140 2.89 0.77 -8.66
C THR A 140 2.66 2.27 -8.43
N LEU A 141 2.99 2.78 -7.25
CA LEU A 141 2.84 4.20 -6.96
C LEU A 141 3.78 5.07 -7.82
N ILE A 142 5.05 4.67 -7.99
CA ILE A 142 6.03 5.39 -8.80
C ILE A 142 5.59 5.43 -10.27
N SER A 143 5.08 4.33 -10.81
CA SER A 143 4.63 4.27 -12.23
C SER A 143 3.43 5.17 -12.51
N TRP A 144 2.57 5.38 -11.52
CA TRP A 144 1.36 6.18 -11.65
C TRP A 144 1.59 7.66 -11.41
N PHE A 145 2.65 8.03 -10.66
CA PHE A 145 2.93 9.40 -10.25
C PHE A 145 4.39 9.77 -10.51
N ASN A 146 4.68 11.07 -10.60
CA ASN A 146 6.03 11.55 -10.74
C ASN A 146 6.82 11.26 -9.45
N VAL A 147 8.02 10.69 -9.59
CA VAL A 147 8.92 10.31 -8.47
C VAL A 147 9.45 11.50 -7.66
N ARG A 148 9.27 12.73 -8.14
CA ARG A 148 9.69 13.94 -7.41
C ARG A 148 8.50 14.52 -6.67
N PRO A 149 8.32 14.20 -5.37
CA PRO A 149 7.28 14.81 -4.57
C PRO A 149 7.56 16.31 -4.45
N GLN A 150 6.53 17.10 -4.67
CA GLN A 150 6.57 18.52 -4.36
C GLN A 150 6.30 18.66 -2.87
N GLY A 151 7.28 19.18 -2.12
CA GLY A 151 7.13 19.39 -0.69
C GLY A 151 5.94 20.30 -0.42
N GLY A 152 5.00 19.83 0.34
CA GLY A 152 3.92 20.60 0.93
C GLY A 152 3.98 20.43 2.43
N ASN A 153 3.96 21.54 3.18
CA ASN A 153 3.98 21.56 4.64
C ASN A 153 2.63 21.95 5.22
N ASP A 154 1.56 21.75 4.46
CA ASP A 154 0.25 22.09 4.97
C ASP A 154 -0.25 20.98 5.88
N ALA A 155 -0.57 21.35 7.11
CA ALA A 155 -1.13 20.42 8.08
C ALA A 155 -2.57 20.07 7.68
N VAL A 156 -2.82 18.81 7.34
CA VAL A 156 -4.17 18.27 7.15
C VAL A 156 -4.48 17.43 8.39
N SER A 157 -5.42 17.87 9.22
CA SER A 157 -5.85 17.13 10.41
C SER A 157 -4.69 16.75 11.36
N GLY A 158 -3.65 17.59 11.49
CA GLY A 158 -2.50 17.36 12.35
C GLY A 158 -1.35 16.58 11.72
N TYR A 159 -1.41 16.30 10.42
CA TYR A 159 -0.34 15.67 9.64
C TYR A 159 0.34 16.67 8.71
N ASP A 160 1.63 16.49 8.48
CA ASP A 160 2.32 17.05 7.32
C ASP A 160 2.10 16.14 6.12
N TYR A 161 2.22 16.65 4.89
CA TYR A 161 2.15 15.81 3.71
C TYR A 161 3.17 16.17 2.63
N ASP A 162 3.53 15.17 1.82
CA ASP A 162 4.24 15.32 0.57
C ASP A 162 3.30 14.95 -0.57
N LYS A 163 3.27 15.78 -1.63
CA LYS A 163 2.35 15.63 -2.76
C LYS A 163 3.09 15.23 -4.02
N MET A 164 2.59 14.21 -4.69
CA MET A 164 2.97 13.82 -6.05
C MET A 164 1.79 14.03 -6.99
N THR A 165 2.06 14.45 -8.23
CA THR A 165 1.00 14.71 -9.21
C THR A 165 1.36 14.14 -10.57
N LYS A 166 0.35 13.68 -11.33
CA LYS A 166 0.45 13.30 -12.75
C LYS A 166 -0.85 13.67 -13.46
N GLY A 167 -0.82 14.73 -14.27
CA GLY A 167 -2.03 15.29 -14.85
C GLY A 167 -2.98 15.80 -13.78
N THR A 168 -4.22 15.32 -13.77
CA THR A 168 -5.24 15.64 -12.76
C THR A 168 -5.18 14.76 -11.52
N ASN A 169 -4.39 13.71 -11.55
CA ASN A 169 -4.27 12.78 -10.42
C ASN A 169 -3.26 13.29 -9.39
N SER A 170 -3.52 13.03 -8.13
CA SER A 170 -2.63 13.35 -7.02
C SER A 170 -2.49 12.16 -6.07
N LEU A 171 -1.33 12.09 -5.43
CA LEU A 171 -1.02 11.17 -4.34
C LEU A 171 -0.39 12.00 -3.23
N ASN A 172 -1.00 11.99 -2.06
CA ASN A 172 -0.50 12.65 -0.87
C ASN A 172 -0.01 11.60 0.13
N PHE A 173 1.23 11.74 0.61
CA PHE A 173 1.77 10.95 1.71
C PHE A 173 1.69 11.76 2.98
N TYR A 174 1.01 11.25 4.00
CA TYR A 174 0.81 11.90 5.28
C TYR A 174 1.81 11.38 6.32
N TYR A 175 2.44 12.31 7.03
CA TYR A 175 3.44 12.03 8.07
C TYR A 175 3.01 12.64 9.39
N ALA A 176 3.40 12.04 10.51
CA ALA A 176 3.27 12.72 11.79
C ALA A 176 4.05 14.03 11.74
N LYS A 177 3.46 15.08 12.32
CA LYS A 177 4.01 16.44 12.26
C LYS A 177 5.48 16.47 12.68
N ASP A 178 6.28 17.17 11.88
CA ASP A 178 7.71 17.35 12.10
C ASP A 178 8.53 16.04 12.13
N THR A 179 8.05 14.97 11.45
CA THR A 179 8.73 13.66 11.39
C THR A 179 8.74 13.06 10.00
N ALA A 180 9.44 11.92 9.85
CA ALA A 180 9.34 11.02 8.71
C ALA A 180 8.44 9.79 9.01
N ASP A 181 7.69 9.81 10.11
CA ASP A 181 6.81 8.71 10.51
C ASP A 181 5.55 8.71 9.64
N TRP A 182 5.51 7.81 8.68
CA TRP A 182 4.46 7.70 7.69
C TRP A 182 3.16 7.16 8.32
N LYS A 183 2.07 7.89 8.16
CA LYS A 183 0.77 7.59 8.76
C LYS A 183 -0.29 7.18 7.76
N GLY A 184 -0.08 7.45 6.48
CA GLY A 184 -1.04 7.10 5.46
C GLY A 184 -0.82 7.81 4.14
N TYR A 185 -1.69 7.52 3.20
CA TYR A 185 -1.69 8.17 1.90
C TYR A 185 -3.11 8.31 1.35
N GLU A 186 -3.25 9.20 0.38
CA GLU A 186 -4.50 9.43 -0.33
C GLU A 186 -4.21 9.46 -1.83
N VAL A 187 -5.02 8.73 -2.60
CA VAL A 187 -4.92 8.71 -4.06
C VAL A 187 -6.14 9.44 -4.65
N SER A 188 -5.89 10.61 -5.26
CA SER A 188 -6.91 11.43 -5.93
C SER A 188 -8.12 11.72 -5.03
N TYR A 189 -9.26 11.10 -5.27
CA TYR A 189 -10.52 11.36 -4.55
C TYR A 189 -10.90 10.22 -3.61
N LEU A 190 -9.99 9.29 -3.35
CA LEU A 190 -10.26 8.19 -2.43
C LEU A 190 -10.06 8.62 -0.98
N PRO A 191 -10.82 8.07 -0.03
CA PRO A 191 -10.57 8.29 1.38
C PRO A 191 -9.15 7.88 1.78
N ILE A 192 -8.61 8.52 2.83
CA ILE A 192 -7.24 8.29 3.29
C ILE A 192 -7.03 6.84 3.69
N PHE A 193 -6.00 6.22 3.12
CA PHE A 193 -5.45 4.95 3.56
C PHE A 193 -4.55 5.19 4.77
N LYS A 194 -4.90 4.62 5.91
CA LYS A 194 -4.11 4.71 7.14
C LYS A 194 -3.15 3.55 7.22
N VAL A 195 -1.87 3.83 7.45
CA VAL A 195 -0.86 2.81 7.71
C VAL A 195 -1.07 2.25 9.11
N LEU A 196 -1.15 0.94 9.21
CA LEU A 196 -1.24 0.20 10.47
C LEU A 196 0.10 -0.44 10.83
N GLU A 197 0.80 -0.97 9.83
CA GLU A 197 2.05 -1.70 10.02
C GLU A 197 2.94 -1.59 8.79
N VAL A 198 4.24 -1.44 9.02
CA VAL A 198 5.29 -1.59 8.02
C VAL A 198 6.41 -2.40 8.66
N SER A 199 6.81 -3.49 8.03
CA SER A 199 7.93 -4.30 8.51
C SER A 199 8.70 -4.94 7.35
N ASN A 200 9.92 -5.42 7.62
CA ASN A 200 10.79 -6.08 6.64
C ASN A 200 10.75 -7.61 6.80
N THR A 201 9.67 -8.12 7.41
CA THR A 201 9.47 -9.56 7.59
C THR A 201 8.15 -9.99 6.97
N VAL A 202 8.20 -11.05 6.16
CA VAL A 202 7.02 -11.65 5.51
C VAL A 202 6.94 -13.11 5.93
N ASP A 203 5.80 -13.55 6.41
CA ASP A 203 5.49 -14.98 6.54
C ASP A 203 5.11 -15.53 5.15
N GLU A 204 6.13 -15.91 4.38
CA GLU A 204 5.96 -16.38 3.00
C GLU A 204 5.08 -17.64 2.92
N ALA A 205 5.11 -18.49 3.93
CA ALA A 205 4.32 -19.72 3.94
C ALA A 205 2.82 -19.43 3.96
N THR A 206 2.42 -18.39 4.67
CA THR A 206 1.03 -17.93 4.72
C THR A 206 0.71 -16.97 3.58
N ALA A 207 1.58 -15.97 3.33
CA ALA A 207 1.31 -14.90 2.36
C ALA A 207 1.19 -15.40 0.92
N PHE A 208 2.00 -16.43 0.56
CA PHE A 208 2.06 -16.99 -0.80
C PHE A 208 1.56 -18.44 -0.86
N ALA A 209 0.65 -18.82 0.05
CA ALA A 209 0.05 -20.13 0.09
C ALA A 209 -0.83 -20.38 -1.15
N LEU A 210 -0.64 -21.52 -1.81
CA LEU A 210 -1.54 -21.95 -2.86
C LEU A 210 -2.94 -22.26 -2.30
N PRO A 211 -4.00 -22.26 -3.14
CA PRO A 211 -5.35 -22.56 -2.67
C PRO A 211 -5.39 -23.87 -1.90
N PRO A 212 -6.03 -23.91 -0.72
CA PRO A 212 -6.26 -25.16 0.02
C PRO A 212 -6.97 -26.22 -0.84
N ALA A 213 -6.70 -27.49 -0.59
CA ALA A 213 -7.21 -28.61 -1.40
C ALA A 213 -8.75 -28.75 -1.41
N ASP A 214 -9.42 -28.21 -0.39
CA ASP A 214 -10.88 -28.18 -0.28
C ASP A 214 -11.53 -26.98 -1.01
N PHE A 215 -10.74 -26.07 -1.58
CA PHE A 215 -11.25 -24.93 -2.34
C PHE A 215 -11.61 -25.34 -3.77
N LYS A 216 -12.68 -24.75 -4.30
CA LYS A 216 -13.18 -25.04 -5.65
C LYS A 216 -12.63 -24.04 -6.67
N ALA A 217 -12.23 -24.53 -7.83
CA ALA A 217 -11.88 -23.67 -8.95
C ALA A 217 -13.17 -23.06 -9.53
N VAL A 218 -13.29 -21.73 -9.48
CA VAL A 218 -14.45 -20.96 -9.95
C VAL A 218 -13.93 -19.74 -10.72
N ALA A 219 -14.37 -19.57 -11.95
CA ALA A 219 -13.96 -18.44 -12.78
C ALA A 219 -14.29 -17.10 -12.11
N ASN A 220 -13.28 -16.22 -12.00
CA ASN A 220 -13.44 -14.85 -11.53
C ASN A 220 -13.58 -13.89 -12.74
N PRO A 221 -14.78 -13.36 -13.01
CA PRO A 221 -15.02 -12.52 -14.20
C PRO A 221 -14.13 -11.26 -14.23
N SER A 222 -13.87 -10.63 -13.09
CA SER A 222 -13.06 -9.41 -13.01
C SER A 222 -11.60 -9.69 -13.33
N MET A 223 -11.03 -10.77 -12.77
CA MET A 223 -9.69 -11.23 -13.05
C MET A 223 -9.51 -11.56 -14.54
N ARG A 224 -10.43 -12.31 -15.11
CA ARG A 224 -10.38 -12.69 -16.53
C ARG A 224 -10.56 -11.50 -17.46
N ALA A 225 -11.45 -10.57 -17.13
CA ALA A 225 -11.60 -9.32 -17.87
C ALA A 225 -10.33 -8.45 -17.82
N TYR A 226 -9.62 -8.44 -16.69
CA TYR A 226 -8.33 -7.75 -16.59
C TYR A 226 -7.24 -8.43 -17.43
N ALA A 227 -7.13 -9.76 -17.34
CA ALA A 227 -6.21 -10.54 -18.17
C ALA A 227 -6.43 -10.30 -19.68
N ASN A 228 -7.66 -10.33 -20.14
CA ASN A 228 -8.00 -10.06 -21.54
C ASN A 228 -7.58 -8.65 -21.97
N ARG A 229 -7.81 -7.62 -21.13
CA ARG A 229 -7.34 -6.25 -21.43
C ARG A 229 -5.82 -6.13 -21.53
N LEU A 230 -5.06 -6.93 -20.81
CA LEU A 230 -3.59 -6.95 -20.94
C LEU A 230 -3.17 -7.60 -22.26
N LEU A 231 -3.84 -8.67 -22.68
CA LEU A 231 -3.59 -9.33 -23.98
C LEU A 231 -3.89 -8.38 -25.16
N ASP A 232 -4.98 -7.61 -25.08
CA ASP A 232 -5.37 -6.68 -26.14
C ASP A 232 -4.40 -5.49 -26.31
N ARG A 233 -3.46 -5.30 -25.36
CA ARG A 233 -2.45 -4.22 -25.40
C ARG A 233 -1.08 -4.67 -25.87
N GLN A 234 -0.88 -5.95 -26.09
CA GLN A 234 0.36 -6.52 -26.65
C GLN A 234 0.29 -6.60 -28.18
#